data_11050b4aae2f17ecf2c9bf846e755011
#
_entry.id   11050b4aae2f17ecf2c9bf846e755011
#
_cell.length_a   1.000
_cell.length_b   1.000
_cell.length_c   1.000
_cell.angle_alpha   90.00
_cell.angle_beta   90.00
_cell.angle_gamma   90.00
#
_symmetry.space_group_name_H-M   'P 1'
#
loop_
_entity.id
_entity.type
_entity.pdbx_description
1 polymer ?
#
loop_
_entity_poly.entity_id
_entity_poly.type
_entity_poly.pdbx_seq_one_letter_code
_entity_poly.pdbx_strand_id
1 'polypeptide(L)'
;MDSKLPISCFIIAKNEADRISKTIESVIDIVDEVIVIDSGSTDGTQNLAKELGCKVFFNKWSGYGPQKRFGEDCTKNEWLLNLDADEYLSDEIKSEILQTFDNNNDKYKFFSM
;
A
#
# COMPACT_ATOMS: atom_id res chain seq x y z
N MET A 1 12.69 -18.50 0.47
CA MET A 1 13.22 -17.35 -0.10
C MET A 1 12.21 -16.46 -0.70
N ASP A 2 12.09 -15.35 -0.19
CA ASP A 2 11.04 -14.52 -0.62
C ASP A 2 11.41 -13.65 -1.71
N SER A 3 10.76 -13.78 -2.82
CA SER A 3 10.98 -12.92 -3.94
C SER A 3 9.92 -11.86 -3.93
N LYS A 4 10.15 -10.86 -3.12
CA LYS A 4 9.23 -9.73 -3.12
C LYS A 4 9.49 -8.88 -4.33
N LEU A 5 8.41 -8.35 -4.91
CA LEU A 5 8.52 -7.49 -6.07
C LEU A 5 9.03 -6.11 -5.66
N PRO A 6 9.77 -5.41 -6.56
CA PRO A 6 10.28 -4.07 -6.25
C PRO A 6 9.16 -3.04 -6.36
N ILE A 7 8.13 -3.21 -5.55
CA ILE A 7 6.96 -2.36 -5.51
C ILE A 7 6.83 -1.76 -4.13
N SER A 8 6.49 -0.47 -4.07
CA SER A 8 6.07 0.17 -2.83
C SER A 8 4.56 0.28 -2.86
N CYS A 9 3.90 -0.27 -1.85
CA CYS A 9 2.46 -0.14 -1.71
C CYS A 9 2.19 0.96 -0.69
N PHE A 10 1.34 1.93 -1.03
CA PHE A 10 0.93 2.91 -0.04
C PHE A 10 -0.59 2.89 0.12
N ILE A 11 -1.03 3.05 1.36
CA ILE A 11 -2.42 2.94 1.75
C ILE A 11 -2.78 4.24 2.46
N ILE A 12 -3.82 4.91 1.96
CA ILE A 12 -4.33 6.15 2.57
C ILE A 12 -5.41 5.73 3.56
N ALA A 13 -5.29 6.16 4.82
CA ALA A 13 -6.16 5.67 5.87
C ALA A 13 -6.58 6.75 6.84
N LYS A 14 -7.81 6.61 7.35
CA LYS A 14 -8.28 7.34 8.52
C LYS A 14 -9.36 6.51 9.20
N ASN A 15 -9.10 6.10 10.45
CA ASN A 15 -10.03 5.32 11.26
C ASN A 15 -10.51 4.06 10.54
N GLU A 16 -9.54 3.25 10.09
CA GLU A 16 -9.80 2.02 9.37
C GLU A 16 -9.32 0.78 10.13
N ALA A 17 -9.27 0.85 11.45
CA ALA A 17 -8.75 -0.25 12.25
C ALA A 17 -9.47 -1.57 11.98
N ASP A 18 -10.78 -1.51 11.66
CA ASP A 18 -11.55 -2.71 11.41
C ASP A 18 -11.21 -3.40 10.11
N ARG A 19 -10.61 -2.68 9.17
CA ARG A 19 -10.44 -3.19 7.79
C ARG A 19 -9.01 -3.21 7.32
N ILE A 20 -8.14 -2.39 7.92
CA ILE A 20 -6.81 -2.19 7.36
C ILE A 20 -5.94 -3.45 7.44
N SER A 21 -6.19 -4.31 8.42
CA SER A 21 -5.41 -5.56 8.53
C SER A 21 -5.55 -6.41 7.29
N LYS A 22 -6.77 -6.57 6.80
CA LYS A 22 -7.03 -7.39 5.64
C LYS A 22 -6.37 -6.80 4.40
N THR A 23 -6.42 -5.48 4.27
CA THR A 23 -5.75 -4.79 3.17
C THR A 23 -4.25 -5.03 3.20
N ILE A 24 -3.63 -4.84 4.37
CA ILE A 24 -2.19 -5.01 4.52
C ILE A 24 -1.79 -6.46 4.25
N GLU A 25 -2.52 -7.40 4.84
CA GLU A 25 -2.18 -8.81 4.70
C GLU A 25 -2.31 -9.31 3.27
N SER A 26 -3.17 -8.66 2.47
CA SER A 26 -3.35 -9.07 1.08
C SER A 26 -2.16 -8.72 0.20
N VAL A 27 -1.25 -7.84 0.65
CA VAL A 27 -0.21 -7.32 -0.22
C VAL A 27 1.20 -7.45 0.38
N ILE A 28 1.31 -7.57 1.70
CA ILE A 28 2.61 -7.44 2.36
C ILE A 28 3.58 -8.56 1.99
N ASP A 29 3.08 -9.69 1.56
CA ASP A 29 3.94 -10.83 1.20
C ASP A 29 4.49 -10.76 -0.21
N ILE A 30 4.02 -9.84 -1.05
CA ILE A 30 4.49 -9.76 -2.44
C ILE A 30 5.19 -8.45 -2.77
N VAL A 31 5.11 -7.43 -1.92
CA VAL A 31 5.74 -6.14 -2.21
C VAL A 31 6.91 -5.89 -1.27
N ASP A 32 7.80 -4.98 -1.67
CA ASP A 32 9.00 -4.67 -0.92
C ASP A 32 8.71 -3.87 0.34
N GLU A 33 7.75 -2.96 0.28
CA GLU A 33 7.37 -2.17 1.45
C GLU A 33 5.91 -1.78 1.39
N VAL A 34 5.30 -1.65 2.56
CA VAL A 34 3.93 -1.14 2.69
C VAL A 34 4.00 0.11 3.57
N ILE A 35 3.44 1.19 3.07
CA ILE A 35 3.44 2.48 3.74
C ILE A 35 2.00 2.89 3.98
N VAL A 36 1.68 3.29 5.21
CA VAL A 36 0.35 3.79 5.53
C VAL A 36 0.44 5.29 5.76
N ILE A 37 -0.35 6.04 5.00
CA ILE A 37 -0.44 7.49 5.14
C ILE A 37 -1.71 7.78 5.93
N ASP A 38 -1.54 8.18 7.17
CA ASP A 38 -2.65 8.37 8.08
C ASP A 38 -2.93 9.86 8.26
N SER A 39 -4.20 10.24 8.21
CA SER A 39 -4.58 11.64 8.31
C SER A 39 -5.14 12.03 9.68
N GLY A 40 -4.92 11.18 10.69
CA GLY A 40 -5.32 11.51 12.05
C GLY A 40 -6.28 10.52 12.67
N SER A 41 -5.99 9.21 12.55
CA SER A 41 -6.82 8.18 13.13
C SER A 41 -6.78 8.22 14.65
N THR A 42 -7.91 7.93 15.26
CA THR A 42 -8.03 7.85 16.72
C THR A 42 -8.47 6.47 17.20
N ASP A 43 -8.55 5.50 16.30
CA ASP A 43 -9.08 4.16 16.61
C ASP A 43 -8.01 3.07 16.66
N GLY A 44 -6.72 3.45 16.66
CA GLY A 44 -5.67 2.46 16.70
C GLY A 44 -5.15 2.02 15.34
N THR A 45 -5.63 2.62 14.25
CA THR A 45 -5.18 2.28 12.90
C THR A 45 -3.66 2.33 12.78
N GLN A 46 -3.03 3.39 13.29
CA GLN A 46 -1.58 3.58 13.16
C GLN A 46 -0.80 2.47 13.86
N ASN A 47 -1.18 2.16 15.09
CA ASN A 47 -0.47 1.13 15.84
C ASN A 47 -0.63 -0.25 15.20
N LEU A 48 -1.84 -0.54 14.72
CA LEU A 48 -2.10 -1.81 14.06
C LEU A 48 -1.25 -1.97 12.80
N ALA A 49 -1.16 -0.91 12.01
CA ALA A 49 -0.34 -0.94 10.80
C ALA A 49 1.14 -1.17 11.14
N LYS A 50 1.64 -0.51 12.18
CA LYS A 50 3.03 -0.72 12.60
C LYS A 50 3.28 -2.15 13.05
N GLU A 51 2.34 -2.72 13.79
CA GLU A 51 2.47 -4.10 14.27
C GLU A 51 2.52 -5.08 13.11
N LEU A 52 1.86 -4.75 12.01
CA LEU A 52 1.85 -5.62 10.84
C LEU A 52 3.06 -5.42 9.93
N GLY A 53 3.96 -4.53 10.28
CA GLY A 53 5.20 -4.36 9.53
C GLY A 53 5.22 -3.18 8.58
N CYS A 54 4.23 -2.29 8.65
CA CYS A 54 4.17 -1.14 7.78
C CYS A 54 4.96 0.03 8.33
N LYS A 55 5.43 0.89 7.42
CA LYS A 55 5.88 2.22 7.79
C LYS A 55 4.65 3.11 7.85
N VAL A 56 4.55 3.95 8.87
CA VAL A 56 3.37 4.80 9.06
C VAL A 56 3.80 6.26 9.10
N PHE A 57 3.17 7.07 8.26
CA PHE A 57 3.41 8.50 8.22
C PHE A 57 2.10 9.25 8.44
N PHE A 58 2.18 10.33 9.19
CA PHE A 58 1.04 11.20 9.36
C PHE A 58 1.09 12.32 8.32
N ASN A 59 -0.02 12.60 7.67
CA ASN A 59 -0.15 13.77 6.81
C ASN A 59 -1.57 14.28 6.91
N LYS A 60 -1.71 15.53 7.33
CA LYS A 60 -3.01 16.14 7.50
C LYS A 60 -3.77 16.13 6.18
N TRP A 61 -5.05 15.83 6.26
CA TRP A 61 -5.88 15.75 5.07
C TRP A 61 -6.03 17.12 4.41
N SER A 62 -5.72 17.21 3.14
CA SER A 62 -5.95 18.41 2.34
C SER A 62 -6.48 18.02 0.95
N GLY A 63 -7.10 16.85 0.86
CA GLY A 63 -7.67 16.35 -0.38
C GLY A 63 -7.02 15.04 -0.78
N TYR A 64 -7.68 14.28 -1.61
CA TYR A 64 -7.19 12.96 -2.01
C TYR A 64 -5.93 13.07 -2.87
N GLY A 65 -5.90 14.05 -3.78
CA GLY A 65 -4.73 14.25 -4.63
C GLY A 65 -3.46 14.57 -3.85
N PRO A 66 -3.49 15.56 -2.94
CA PRO A 66 -2.33 15.83 -2.11
C PRO A 66 -1.90 14.64 -1.25
N GLN A 67 -2.86 13.89 -0.72
CA GLN A 67 -2.54 12.74 0.11
C GLN A 67 -1.85 11.65 -0.71
N LYS A 68 -2.31 11.44 -1.92
CA LYS A 68 -1.71 10.47 -2.81
C LYS A 68 -0.28 10.87 -3.18
N ARG A 69 -0.07 12.15 -3.47
CA ARG A 69 1.28 12.64 -3.78
C ARG A 69 2.22 12.47 -2.59
N PHE A 70 1.72 12.73 -1.39
CA PHE A 70 2.53 12.52 -0.19
C PHE A 70 2.94 11.05 -0.08
N GLY A 71 1.99 10.14 -0.34
CA GLY A 71 2.30 8.71 -0.32
C GLY A 71 3.35 8.34 -1.34
N GLU A 72 3.24 8.87 -2.55
CA GLU A 72 4.22 8.62 -3.60
C GLU A 72 5.61 9.09 -3.19
N ASP A 73 5.68 10.24 -2.52
CA ASP A 73 6.97 10.81 -2.10
C ASP A 73 7.62 10.00 -0.98
N CYS A 74 6.84 9.20 -0.26
CA CYS A 74 7.37 8.38 0.83
C CYS A 74 7.93 7.05 0.36
N THR A 75 7.73 6.69 -0.91
CA THR A 75 8.10 5.37 -1.41
C THR A 75 9.55 5.35 -1.88
N LYS A 76 10.17 4.17 -1.81
CA LYS A 76 11.54 4.01 -2.24
C LYS A 76 11.66 3.30 -3.60
N ASN A 77 10.57 2.77 -4.13
CA ASN A 77 10.58 2.07 -5.40
C ASN A 77 9.85 2.87 -6.46
N GLU A 78 10.21 2.65 -7.73
CA GLU A 78 9.54 3.32 -8.83
C GLU A 78 8.17 2.71 -9.13
N TRP A 79 8.02 1.42 -8.84
CA TRP A 79 6.74 0.74 -9.04
C TRP A 79 5.88 0.99 -7.82
N LEU A 80 4.68 1.52 -8.04
CA LEU A 80 3.80 1.93 -6.96
C LEU A 80 2.45 1.23 -7.06
N LEU A 81 1.95 0.79 -5.92
CA LEU A 81 0.61 0.25 -5.81
C LEU A 81 -0.13 1.05 -4.75
N ASN A 82 -1.24 1.67 -5.14
CA ASN A 82 -2.06 2.45 -4.24
C ASN A 82 -3.32 1.67 -3.90
N LEU A 83 -3.56 1.44 -2.61
CA LEU A 83 -4.79 0.80 -2.14
C LEU A 83 -5.47 1.71 -1.14
N ASP A 84 -6.81 1.73 -1.17
CA ASP A 84 -7.57 2.34 -0.09
C ASP A 84 -7.61 1.35 1.07
N ALA A 85 -7.79 1.87 2.29
CA ALA A 85 -7.69 1.04 3.48
C ALA A 85 -8.78 0.00 3.61
N ASP A 86 -9.83 0.09 2.81
CA ASP A 86 -10.92 -0.89 2.79
C ASP A 86 -10.87 -1.80 1.56
N GLU A 87 -9.80 -1.72 0.77
CA GLU A 87 -9.59 -2.59 -0.37
C GLU A 87 -8.61 -3.69 -0.02
N TYR A 88 -8.65 -4.79 -0.75
CA TYR A 88 -7.63 -5.82 -0.62
C TYR A 88 -7.48 -6.56 -1.95
N LEU A 89 -6.29 -7.09 -2.15
CA LEU A 89 -6.01 -7.82 -3.38
C LEU A 89 -6.58 -9.23 -3.29
N SER A 90 -7.33 -9.62 -4.31
CA SER A 90 -7.76 -11.00 -4.43
C SER A 90 -6.59 -11.83 -4.96
N ASP A 91 -6.70 -13.15 -4.85
CA ASP A 91 -5.68 -14.04 -5.39
C ASP A 91 -5.52 -13.85 -6.89
N GLU A 92 -6.62 -13.57 -7.58
CA GLU A 92 -6.59 -13.35 -9.03
C GLU A 92 -5.80 -12.11 -9.38
N ILE A 93 -6.03 -11.01 -8.64
CA ILE A 93 -5.33 -9.76 -8.91
C ILE A 93 -3.85 -9.91 -8.56
N LYS A 94 -3.53 -10.60 -7.46
CA LYS A 94 -2.13 -10.86 -7.10
C LYS A 94 -1.41 -11.63 -8.21
N SER A 95 -2.08 -12.62 -8.78
CA SER A 95 -1.50 -13.39 -9.88
C SER A 95 -1.26 -12.51 -11.11
N GLU A 96 -2.19 -11.61 -11.41
CA GLU A 96 -2.03 -10.70 -12.54
C GLU A 96 -0.85 -9.76 -12.36
N ILE A 97 -0.66 -9.26 -11.15
CA ILE A 97 0.47 -8.38 -10.86
C ILE A 97 1.78 -9.14 -11.04
N LEU A 98 1.84 -10.36 -10.51
CA LEU A 98 3.05 -11.19 -10.64
C LEU A 98 3.37 -11.49 -12.09
N GLN A 99 2.36 -11.82 -12.89
CA GLN A 99 2.55 -12.09 -14.32
C GLN A 99 2.99 -10.86 -15.07
N THR A 100 2.42 -9.71 -14.72
CA THR A 100 2.79 -8.46 -15.37
C THR A 100 4.26 -8.16 -15.17
N PHE A 101 4.78 -8.39 -13.96
CA PHE A 101 6.19 -8.18 -13.68
C PHE A 101 7.07 -9.16 -14.45
N ASP A 102 6.65 -10.41 -14.56
CA ASP A 102 7.43 -11.41 -15.29
C ASP A 102 7.49 -11.11 -16.78
N ASN A 103 6.39 -10.64 -17.36
CA ASN A 103 6.27 -10.53 -18.81
C ASN A 103 6.58 -9.14 -19.34
N ASN A 104 6.37 -8.10 -18.55
CA ASN A 104 6.48 -6.72 -19.02
C ASN A 104 6.99 -5.80 -17.93
N ASN A 105 8.10 -6.16 -17.32
CA ASN A 105 8.53 -5.46 -16.13
C ASN A 105 8.95 -4.00 -16.36
N ASP A 106 9.07 -3.57 -17.63
CA ASP A 106 9.41 -2.18 -17.92
C ASP A 106 8.26 -1.36 -18.42
N LYS A 107 7.08 -1.97 -18.60
CA LYS A 107 6.01 -1.32 -19.31
C LYS A 107 5.15 -0.42 -18.42
N TYR A 108 4.86 -0.86 -17.22
CA TYR A 108 4.01 -0.12 -16.30
C TYR A 108 4.76 0.12 -15.01
N LYS A 109 4.72 1.35 -14.52
CA LYS A 109 5.36 1.70 -13.26
C LYS A 109 4.36 2.08 -12.18
N PHE A 110 3.09 1.87 -12.43
CA PHE A 110 2.07 2.27 -11.47
C PHE A 110 0.86 1.34 -11.56
N PHE A 111 0.47 0.80 -10.39
CA PHE A 111 -0.75 0.03 -10.27
C PHE A 111 -1.68 0.74 -9.32
N SER A 112 -2.98 0.79 -9.65
CA SER A 112 -3.97 1.41 -8.80
C SER A 112 -5.25 0.60 -8.83
N MET A 113 -5.81 0.40 -7.65
CA MET A 113 -7.08 -0.29 -7.50
C MET A 113 -8.21 0.71 -7.40
#